data_2894d021967386c1ce203d793dab7d87
#
_entry.id   2894d021967386c1ce203d793dab7d87
#
_cell.length_a   1.000
_cell.length_b   1.000
_cell.length_c   1.000
_cell.angle_alpha   90.00
_cell.angle_beta   90.00
_cell.angle_gamma   90.00
#
_symmetry.space_group_name_H-M   'P 1'
#
loop_
_entity.id
_entity.type
_entity.pdbx_description
1 polymer ?
#
loop_
_entity_poly.entity_id
_entity_poly.type
_entity_poly.pdbx_seq_one_letter_code
_entity_poly.pdbx_strand_id
1 'polypeptide(L)'
;MSSETARLVRVLARKDVLALAFGAMIGWGWIVMTGTWILSAGSLGAVSAFLIGGVAIILVGLTYAELAAAMPQAGGEHVYSYRGLGHLASFVCTWAIVLGYMTVVSFEAVALPTVVENIFPGYSVGHLWTIAGWDVEATWVAVGVIGSLLMMWINYIGIRTAALLQKVVTALIVVVGILFITGALFEGEAAHLTPLFTGDPGVAAGVLSVLVMVPFMFVGFDVIPQAAEEINLPPRDIGRILIFSVVLAVTWYAAIIFATGYVLAPGAIDPESLSVPDAMETAFSSVWAGKLMVLAGMAGIITSWNAFYIGGSRAIYALAKADMLPRVFAELHPRYNTPANAIILIGVVTSIAPLLGRSAMVWLVDAGGLGIVLAYLFVAASFVVLRYREPEMDRPFVVPAGKVVGVIAVILSLALVLLYLPGSPSALIPVEWLIFGLWMAGGGIMYVWARLRYGVDAAQHMDRT
;
A
#
# COMPACT_ATOMS: atom_id res chain seq x y z
N MET A 1 -39.07 17.50 5.44
CA MET A 1 -38.22 16.31 5.42
C MET A 1 -36.83 16.80 5.82
N SER A 2 -36.42 16.51 7.05
CA SER A 2 -35.06 16.81 7.52
C SER A 2 -34.09 16.02 6.62
N SER A 3 -33.17 16.72 5.94
CA SER A 3 -32.07 16.10 5.24
C SER A 3 -31.20 15.39 6.29
N GLU A 4 -31.40 14.08 6.46
CA GLU A 4 -30.41 13.28 7.15
C GLU A 4 -29.09 13.48 6.37
N THR A 5 -28.17 14.16 7.01
CA THR A 5 -26.82 14.33 6.45
C THR A 5 -26.23 12.96 6.22
N ALA A 6 -25.89 12.63 4.97
CA ALA A 6 -25.28 11.36 4.61
C ALA A 6 -24.04 11.12 5.49
N ARG A 7 -23.90 9.89 6.02
CA ARG A 7 -22.79 9.48 6.90
C ARG A 7 -22.17 8.20 6.37
N LEU A 8 -20.88 8.00 6.64
CA LEU A 8 -20.23 6.71 6.39
C LEU A 8 -20.95 5.62 7.20
N VAL A 9 -21.17 4.45 6.58
CA VAL A 9 -22.00 3.40 7.16
C VAL A 9 -21.13 2.28 7.71
N ARG A 10 -21.31 1.94 9.00
CA ARG A 10 -20.59 0.84 9.67
C ARG A 10 -21.05 -0.52 9.15
N VAL A 11 -20.30 -1.10 8.22
CA VAL A 11 -20.64 -2.37 7.57
C VAL A 11 -19.49 -3.37 7.52
N LEU A 12 -18.24 -2.92 7.77
CA LEU A 12 -17.06 -3.78 7.68
C LEU A 12 -16.95 -4.66 8.94
N ALA A 13 -17.15 -5.97 8.75
CA ALA A 13 -16.94 -6.97 9.80
C ALA A 13 -15.46 -7.38 9.88
N ARG A 14 -15.11 -8.20 10.88
CA ARG A 14 -13.72 -8.65 11.15
C ARG A 14 -13.04 -9.24 9.92
N LYS A 15 -13.73 -10.07 9.15
CA LYS A 15 -13.17 -10.69 7.93
C LYS A 15 -12.95 -9.68 6.81
N ASP A 16 -13.81 -8.66 6.74
CA ASP A 16 -13.67 -7.57 5.74
C ASP A 16 -12.44 -6.72 6.04
N VAL A 17 -12.23 -6.35 7.31
CA VAL A 17 -11.09 -5.54 7.75
C VAL A 17 -9.78 -6.30 7.56
N LEU A 18 -9.75 -7.60 7.91
CA LEU A 18 -8.57 -8.42 7.70
C LEU A 18 -8.24 -8.58 6.20
N ALA A 19 -9.25 -8.87 5.38
CA ALA A 19 -9.07 -8.99 3.93
C ALA A 19 -8.63 -7.65 3.30
N LEU A 20 -9.16 -6.53 3.82
CA LEU A 20 -8.79 -5.19 3.36
C LEU A 20 -7.30 -4.91 3.59
N ALA A 21 -6.81 -5.08 4.83
CA ALA A 21 -5.43 -4.78 5.17
C ALA A 21 -4.44 -5.81 4.60
N PHE A 22 -4.71 -7.10 4.80
CA PHE A 22 -3.84 -8.14 4.28
C PHE A 22 -3.79 -8.15 2.76
N GLY A 23 -4.97 -8.04 2.10
CA GLY A 23 -5.05 -7.96 0.64
C GLY A 23 -4.41 -6.70 0.06
N ALA A 24 -4.41 -5.57 0.79
CA ALA A 24 -3.69 -4.38 0.37
C ALA A 24 -2.17 -4.60 0.33
N MET A 25 -1.62 -5.28 1.35
CA MET A 25 -0.19 -5.56 1.47
C MET A 25 0.31 -6.65 0.50
N ILE A 26 -0.55 -7.53 -0.02
CA ILE A 26 -0.17 -8.61 -0.94
C ILE A 26 -0.63 -8.32 -2.38
N GLY A 27 -0.27 -7.13 -2.92
CA GLY A 27 -0.52 -6.74 -4.30
C GLY A 27 0.22 -7.61 -5.33
N TRP A 28 0.69 -7.02 -6.41
CA TRP A 28 1.44 -7.71 -7.46
C TRP A 28 2.92 -7.98 -7.11
N GLY A 29 3.50 -7.20 -6.18
CA GLY A 29 4.94 -7.17 -5.90
C GLY A 29 5.55 -8.55 -5.58
N TRP A 30 4.84 -9.40 -4.82
CA TRP A 30 5.34 -10.73 -4.45
C TRP A 30 5.47 -11.70 -5.64
N ILE A 31 4.73 -11.48 -6.72
CA ILE A 31 4.86 -12.27 -7.96
C ILE A 31 6.06 -11.79 -8.79
N VAL A 32 6.16 -10.48 -9.00
CA VAL A 32 7.10 -9.92 -9.97
C VAL A 32 8.50 -9.71 -9.39
N MET A 33 8.63 -9.46 -8.09
CA MET A 33 9.89 -9.04 -7.47
C MET A 33 10.64 -10.16 -6.74
N THR A 34 9.99 -11.28 -6.41
CA THR A 34 10.61 -12.35 -5.61
C THR A 34 11.90 -12.88 -6.23
N GLY A 35 11.94 -13.10 -7.54
CA GLY A 35 13.16 -13.51 -8.24
C GLY A 35 14.28 -12.50 -8.11
N THR A 36 13.98 -11.23 -8.32
CA THR A 36 14.96 -10.13 -8.17
C THR A 36 15.51 -10.07 -6.74
N TRP A 37 14.67 -10.27 -5.71
CA TRP A 37 15.15 -10.30 -4.32
C TRP A 37 16.09 -11.47 -4.04
N ILE A 38 15.77 -12.66 -4.56
CA ILE A 38 16.62 -13.86 -4.42
C ILE A 38 17.96 -13.64 -5.15
N LEU A 39 17.94 -13.09 -6.35
CA LEU A 39 19.16 -12.81 -7.12
C LEU A 39 20.04 -11.76 -6.44
N SER A 40 19.42 -10.73 -5.84
CA SER A 40 20.15 -9.62 -5.20
C SER A 40 20.75 -10.00 -3.85
N ALA A 41 20.06 -10.81 -3.03
CA ALA A 41 20.45 -11.07 -1.64
C ALA A 41 20.74 -12.55 -1.33
N GLY A 42 20.41 -13.46 -2.23
CA GLY A 42 20.34 -14.89 -1.97
C GLY A 42 19.01 -15.27 -1.30
N SER A 43 18.67 -16.55 -1.33
CA SER A 43 17.36 -17.03 -0.85
C SER A 43 17.10 -16.67 0.61
N LEU A 44 18.05 -16.93 1.52
CA LEU A 44 17.91 -16.56 2.93
C LEU A 44 18.21 -15.09 3.18
N GLY A 45 19.03 -14.45 2.36
CA GLY A 45 19.27 -13.00 2.42
C GLY A 45 17.99 -12.20 2.18
N ALA A 46 17.23 -12.56 1.15
CA ALA A 46 15.93 -11.96 0.85
C ALA A 46 14.90 -12.21 1.97
N VAL A 47 14.78 -13.47 2.46
CA VAL A 47 13.93 -13.79 3.62
C VAL A 47 14.34 -12.94 4.84
N SER A 48 15.65 -12.84 5.13
CA SER A 48 16.14 -12.04 6.26
C SER A 48 15.80 -10.56 6.13
N ALA A 49 15.91 -9.98 4.92
CA ALA A 49 15.52 -8.60 4.65
C ALA A 49 14.03 -8.36 4.96
N PHE A 50 13.15 -9.27 4.52
CA PHE A 50 11.71 -9.16 4.81
C PHE A 50 11.38 -9.38 6.29
N LEU A 51 12.10 -10.24 7.01
CA LEU A 51 11.91 -10.41 8.44
C LEU A 51 12.39 -9.18 9.24
N ILE A 52 13.56 -8.63 8.91
CA ILE A 52 14.11 -7.43 9.56
C ILE A 52 13.19 -6.23 9.28
N GLY A 53 12.85 -6.00 8.01
CA GLY A 53 11.94 -4.93 7.62
C GLY A 53 10.54 -5.14 8.19
N GLY A 54 10.06 -6.39 8.25
CA GLY A 54 8.79 -6.75 8.87
C GLY A 54 8.75 -6.39 10.35
N VAL A 55 9.83 -6.61 11.11
CA VAL A 55 9.92 -6.14 12.50
C VAL A 55 9.82 -4.63 12.58
N ALA A 56 10.51 -3.90 11.69
CA ALA A 56 10.42 -2.44 11.65
C ALA A 56 8.99 -1.97 11.36
N ILE A 57 8.31 -2.58 10.40
CA ILE A 57 6.92 -2.26 10.06
C ILE A 57 5.95 -2.65 11.19
N ILE A 58 6.18 -3.76 11.91
CA ILE A 58 5.39 -4.12 13.09
C ILE A 58 5.52 -3.03 14.17
N LEU A 59 6.71 -2.50 14.42
CA LEU A 59 6.93 -1.44 15.41
C LEU A 59 6.20 -0.14 15.01
N VAL A 60 6.23 0.24 13.74
CA VAL A 60 5.42 1.35 13.21
C VAL A 60 3.92 1.02 13.31
N GLY A 61 3.51 -0.17 12.88
CA GLY A 61 2.12 -0.64 12.93
C GLY A 61 1.55 -0.64 14.36
N LEU A 62 2.36 -0.92 15.38
CA LEU A 62 1.94 -0.81 16.78
C LEU A 62 1.53 0.61 17.16
N THR A 63 2.22 1.65 16.65
CA THR A 63 1.81 3.04 16.87
C THR A 63 0.47 3.34 16.23
N TYR A 64 0.24 2.86 15.00
CA TYR A 64 -1.05 2.95 14.31
C TYR A 64 -2.15 2.19 15.05
N ALA A 65 -1.88 0.98 15.53
CA ALA A 65 -2.85 0.13 16.19
C ALA A 65 -3.43 0.76 17.47
N GLU A 66 -2.56 1.38 18.28
CA GLU A 66 -3.00 2.08 19.48
C GLU A 66 -3.80 3.35 19.14
N LEU A 67 -3.29 4.15 18.20
CA LEU A 67 -3.97 5.38 17.78
C LEU A 67 -5.31 5.10 17.07
N ALA A 68 -5.38 4.06 16.23
CA ALA A 68 -6.63 3.64 15.58
C ALA A 68 -7.67 3.13 16.59
N ALA A 69 -7.23 2.46 17.65
CA ALA A 69 -8.12 2.03 18.73
C ALA A 69 -8.58 3.21 19.61
N ALA A 70 -7.71 4.19 19.86
CA ALA A 70 -8.03 5.35 20.68
C ALA A 70 -8.89 6.39 19.93
N MET A 71 -8.69 6.54 18.62
CA MET A 71 -9.35 7.53 17.77
C MET A 71 -9.88 6.88 16.48
N PRO A 72 -10.97 6.07 16.54
CA PRO A 72 -11.50 5.33 15.39
C PRO A 72 -12.35 6.21 14.47
N GLN A 73 -11.72 7.22 13.88
CA GLN A 73 -12.35 8.17 12.95
C GLN A 73 -11.76 8.01 11.55
N ALA A 74 -12.56 8.30 10.51
CA ALA A 74 -12.09 8.27 9.13
C ALA A 74 -10.97 9.30 8.90
N GLY A 75 -9.99 8.90 8.10
CA GLY A 75 -8.83 9.73 7.84
C GLY A 75 -7.62 9.41 8.73
N GLY A 76 -7.71 8.43 9.64
CA GLY A 76 -6.61 7.86 10.42
C GLY A 76 -5.45 8.80 10.73
N GLU A 77 -4.43 8.84 9.84
CA GLU A 77 -3.23 9.68 9.99
C GLU A 77 -3.55 11.16 10.15
N HIS A 78 -4.63 11.64 9.50
CA HIS A 78 -5.11 13.01 9.67
C HIS A 78 -5.46 13.29 11.13
N VAL A 79 -6.26 12.42 11.74
CA VAL A 79 -6.74 12.58 13.12
C VAL A 79 -5.57 12.54 14.10
N TYR A 80 -4.67 11.58 13.92
CA TYR A 80 -3.53 11.37 14.83
C TYR A 80 -2.52 12.49 14.78
N SER A 81 -2.14 12.89 13.57
CA SER A 81 -1.16 13.96 13.35
C SER A 81 -1.73 15.34 13.67
N TYR A 82 -3.03 15.55 13.47
CA TYR A 82 -3.71 16.78 13.89
C TYR A 82 -3.65 16.95 15.41
N ARG A 83 -4.05 15.92 16.15
CA ARG A 83 -4.08 15.96 17.62
C ARG A 83 -2.68 16.01 18.23
N GLY A 84 -1.72 15.27 17.65
CA GLY A 84 -0.34 15.21 18.14
C GLY A 84 0.52 16.39 17.76
N LEU A 85 0.49 16.80 16.49
CA LEU A 85 1.44 17.74 15.90
C LEU A 85 0.80 19.01 15.33
N GLY A 86 -0.54 19.08 15.26
CA GLY A 86 -1.28 20.25 14.81
C GLY A 86 -1.57 20.27 13.31
N HIS A 87 -2.22 21.35 12.89
CA HIS A 87 -2.92 21.48 11.61
C HIS A 87 -2.02 21.28 10.38
N LEU A 88 -0.87 21.96 10.29
CA LEU A 88 0.01 21.88 9.12
C LEU A 88 0.68 20.50 9.02
N ALA A 89 1.13 19.95 10.14
CA ALA A 89 1.74 18.63 10.20
C ALA A 89 0.75 17.55 9.75
N SER A 90 -0.52 17.69 10.16
CA SER A 90 -1.60 16.80 9.72
C SER A 90 -1.85 16.86 8.23
N PHE A 91 -1.88 18.06 7.64
CA PHE A 91 -2.01 18.20 6.19
C PHE A 91 -0.86 17.52 5.46
N VAL A 92 0.41 17.80 5.86
CA VAL A 92 1.59 17.22 5.22
C VAL A 92 1.60 15.70 5.35
N CYS A 93 1.32 15.17 6.54
CA CYS A 93 1.23 13.72 6.81
C CYS A 93 0.21 13.05 5.89
N THR A 94 -1.02 13.57 5.89
CA THR A 94 -2.13 12.94 5.16
C THR A 94 -1.99 13.12 3.66
N TRP A 95 -1.49 14.27 3.20
CA TRP A 95 -1.25 14.49 1.77
C TRP A 95 -0.10 13.63 1.23
N ALA A 96 0.90 13.34 2.07
CA ALA A 96 1.99 12.43 1.75
C ALA A 96 1.49 10.98 1.62
N ILE A 97 0.65 10.48 2.56
CA ILE A 97 0.09 9.13 2.43
C ILE A 97 -0.88 9.01 1.25
N VAL A 98 -1.64 10.07 0.92
CA VAL A 98 -2.49 10.10 -0.27
C VAL A 98 -1.65 9.95 -1.54
N LEU A 99 -0.44 10.56 -1.62
CA LEU A 99 0.50 10.28 -2.71
C LEU A 99 0.83 8.80 -2.79
N GLY A 100 1.20 8.18 -1.66
CA GLY A 100 1.48 6.75 -1.60
C GLY A 100 0.32 5.92 -2.17
N TYR A 101 -0.91 6.18 -1.74
CA TYR A 101 -2.08 5.47 -2.27
C TYR A 101 -2.33 5.72 -3.74
N MET A 102 -2.20 6.97 -4.21
CA MET A 102 -2.36 7.33 -5.61
C MET A 102 -1.33 6.65 -6.49
N THR A 103 -0.08 6.56 -6.02
CA THR A 103 0.98 5.90 -6.80
C THR A 103 0.79 4.40 -6.85
N VAL A 104 0.31 3.74 -5.78
CA VAL A 104 -0.03 2.32 -5.82
C VAL A 104 -1.20 2.07 -6.79
N VAL A 105 -2.29 2.84 -6.70
CA VAL A 105 -3.43 2.69 -7.63
C VAL A 105 -3.00 2.91 -9.09
N SER A 106 -2.10 3.85 -9.32
CA SER A 106 -1.52 4.12 -10.66
C SER A 106 -0.58 3.00 -11.11
N PHE A 107 0.23 2.45 -10.19
CA PHE A 107 1.06 1.28 -10.46
C PHE A 107 0.23 0.08 -10.91
N GLU A 108 -0.88 -0.21 -10.23
CA GLU A 108 -1.76 -1.33 -10.59
C GLU A 108 -2.44 -1.12 -11.95
N ALA A 109 -2.74 0.13 -12.32
CA ALA A 109 -3.27 0.47 -13.64
C ALA A 109 -2.27 0.21 -14.78
N VAL A 110 -0.97 0.32 -14.48
CA VAL A 110 0.14 0.01 -15.40
C VAL A 110 0.51 -1.48 -15.35
N ALA A 111 0.38 -2.12 -14.18
CA ALA A 111 0.69 -3.53 -14.00
C ALA A 111 -0.33 -4.44 -14.71
N LEU A 112 -1.62 -4.11 -14.66
CA LEU A 112 -2.67 -4.93 -15.26
C LEU A 112 -2.42 -5.26 -16.74
N PRO A 113 -2.20 -4.29 -17.65
CA PRO A 113 -1.93 -4.60 -19.05
C PRO A 113 -0.64 -5.42 -19.25
N THR A 114 0.37 -5.25 -18.39
CA THR A 114 1.59 -6.07 -18.42
C THR A 114 1.28 -7.54 -18.12
N VAL A 115 0.38 -7.81 -17.18
CA VAL A 115 -0.06 -9.18 -16.86
C VAL A 115 -0.89 -9.76 -17.99
N VAL A 116 -1.77 -8.95 -18.59
CA VAL A 116 -2.55 -9.37 -19.78
C VAL A 116 -1.64 -9.76 -20.92
N GLU A 117 -0.51 -9.08 -21.15
CA GLU A 117 0.49 -9.44 -22.14
C GLU A 117 1.10 -10.84 -21.90
N ASN A 118 1.32 -11.21 -20.62
CA ASN A 118 1.80 -12.54 -20.27
C ASN A 118 0.77 -13.66 -20.58
N ILE A 119 -0.54 -13.35 -20.50
CA ILE A 119 -1.61 -14.32 -20.77
C ILE A 119 -1.93 -14.38 -22.27
N PHE A 120 -1.90 -13.26 -22.95
CA PHE A 120 -2.24 -13.07 -24.36
C PHE A 120 -1.10 -12.34 -25.10
N PRO A 121 0.02 -13.03 -25.38
CA PRO A 121 1.18 -12.41 -26.04
C PRO A 121 0.79 -11.77 -27.38
N GLY A 122 1.26 -10.54 -27.62
CA GLY A 122 1.03 -9.81 -28.85
C GLY A 122 -0.34 -9.13 -28.95
N TYR A 123 -1.09 -8.99 -27.82
CA TYR A 123 -2.31 -8.19 -27.82
C TYR A 123 -2.01 -6.69 -27.89
N SER A 124 -0.80 -6.31 -27.48
CA SER A 124 -0.34 -4.92 -27.44
C SER A 124 -0.04 -4.47 -28.86
N VAL A 125 -0.87 -3.54 -29.37
CA VAL A 125 -0.78 -3.01 -30.74
C VAL A 125 -1.22 -1.54 -30.80
N GLY A 126 -0.75 -0.85 -31.83
CA GLY A 126 -1.13 0.54 -32.06
C GLY A 126 -0.22 1.52 -31.33
N HIS A 127 1.04 1.63 -31.80
CA HIS A 127 2.03 2.55 -31.24
C HIS A 127 1.48 3.98 -31.15
N LEU A 128 1.57 4.58 -29.96
CA LEU A 128 1.20 5.96 -29.69
C LEU A 128 2.44 6.87 -29.59
N TRP A 129 3.37 6.52 -28.70
CA TRP A 129 4.65 7.20 -28.48
C TRP A 129 5.60 6.30 -27.70
N THR A 130 6.85 6.73 -27.57
CA THR A 130 7.90 6.05 -26.79
C THR A 130 8.31 6.92 -25.60
N ILE A 131 8.30 6.37 -24.39
CA ILE A 131 8.75 7.03 -23.15
C ILE A 131 9.81 6.15 -22.48
N ALA A 132 10.99 6.74 -22.20
CA ALA A 132 12.10 6.07 -21.53
C ALA A 132 12.46 4.71 -22.17
N GLY A 133 12.41 4.64 -23.51
CA GLY A 133 12.74 3.43 -24.28
C GLY A 133 11.63 2.38 -24.34
N TRP A 134 10.44 2.66 -23.77
CA TRP A 134 9.27 1.79 -23.83
C TRP A 134 8.25 2.33 -24.82
N ASP A 135 7.79 1.48 -25.75
CA ASP A 135 6.74 1.80 -26.72
C ASP A 135 5.37 1.69 -26.06
N VAL A 136 4.66 2.80 -25.98
CA VAL A 136 3.30 2.87 -25.41
C VAL A 136 2.30 2.57 -26.53
N GLU A 137 1.50 1.52 -26.35
CA GLU A 137 0.56 1.04 -27.35
C GLU A 137 -0.89 1.26 -26.94
N ALA A 138 -1.75 1.55 -27.93
CA ALA A 138 -3.14 1.94 -27.70
C ALA A 138 -3.95 0.87 -26.96
N THR A 139 -3.81 -0.40 -27.33
CA THR A 139 -4.54 -1.50 -26.68
C THR A 139 -4.04 -1.74 -25.26
N TRP A 140 -2.73 -1.59 -25.02
CA TRP A 140 -2.14 -1.67 -23.68
C TRP A 140 -2.68 -0.55 -22.76
N VAL A 141 -2.70 0.68 -23.23
CA VAL A 141 -3.31 1.83 -22.53
C VAL A 141 -4.80 1.58 -22.28
N ALA A 142 -5.54 1.09 -23.28
CA ALA A 142 -6.96 0.84 -23.13
C ALA A 142 -7.26 -0.17 -21.99
N VAL A 143 -6.50 -1.23 -21.85
CA VAL A 143 -6.65 -2.20 -20.75
C VAL A 143 -6.44 -1.54 -19.38
N GLY A 144 -5.38 -0.74 -19.21
CA GLY A 144 -5.10 -0.04 -17.97
C GLY A 144 -6.19 1.00 -17.61
N VAL A 145 -6.65 1.77 -18.59
CA VAL A 145 -7.72 2.76 -18.41
C VAL A 145 -9.05 2.10 -18.07
N ILE A 146 -9.43 1.04 -18.80
CA ILE A 146 -10.67 0.30 -18.53
C ILE A 146 -10.63 -0.31 -17.11
N GLY A 147 -9.49 -0.90 -16.73
CA GLY A 147 -9.28 -1.39 -15.36
C GLY A 147 -9.46 -0.29 -14.32
N SER A 148 -8.86 0.90 -14.52
CA SER A 148 -9.00 2.05 -13.64
C SER A 148 -10.46 2.51 -13.49
N LEU A 149 -11.16 2.63 -14.60
CA LEU A 149 -12.58 3.04 -14.62
C LEU A 149 -13.48 2.00 -13.95
N LEU A 150 -13.19 0.70 -14.11
CA LEU A 150 -13.92 -0.38 -13.46
C LEU A 150 -13.71 -0.34 -11.94
N MET A 151 -12.47 -0.18 -11.48
CA MET A 151 -12.15 -0.08 -10.05
C MET A 151 -12.74 1.19 -9.42
N MET A 152 -12.70 2.32 -10.14
CA MET A 152 -13.39 3.55 -9.74
C MET A 152 -14.89 3.30 -9.57
N TRP A 153 -15.54 2.64 -10.54
CA TRP A 153 -16.96 2.32 -10.49
C TRP A 153 -17.34 1.43 -9.31
N ILE A 154 -16.58 0.36 -9.06
CA ILE A 154 -16.82 -0.57 -7.94
C ILE A 154 -16.78 0.18 -6.60
N ASN A 155 -15.80 1.06 -6.41
CA ASN A 155 -15.67 1.86 -5.19
C ASN A 155 -16.73 2.97 -5.10
N TYR A 156 -17.17 3.51 -6.24
CA TYR A 156 -18.23 4.52 -6.31
C TYR A 156 -19.58 4.00 -5.82
N ILE A 157 -19.98 2.78 -6.25
CA ILE A 157 -21.29 2.19 -5.93
C ILE A 157 -21.39 1.63 -4.50
N GLY A 158 -20.32 1.64 -3.70
CA GLY A 158 -20.39 1.43 -2.27
C GLY A 158 -19.37 0.46 -1.67
N ILE A 159 -19.08 0.73 -0.41
CA ILE A 159 -18.09 -0.02 0.38
C ILE A 159 -18.42 -1.52 0.51
N ARG A 160 -19.72 -1.91 0.51
CA ARG A 160 -20.13 -3.33 0.61
C ARG A 160 -19.67 -4.13 -0.60
N THR A 161 -19.81 -3.56 -1.81
CA THR A 161 -19.38 -4.20 -3.06
C THR A 161 -17.87 -4.32 -3.09
N ALA A 162 -17.16 -3.24 -2.76
CA ALA A 162 -15.71 -3.22 -2.66
C ALA A 162 -15.19 -4.25 -1.62
N ALA A 163 -15.81 -4.35 -0.45
CA ALA A 163 -15.42 -5.31 0.59
C ALA A 163 -15.72 -6.78 0.20
N LEU A 164 -16.80 -7.04 -0.54
CA LEU A 164 -17.09 -8.39 -1.05
C LEU A 164 -16.03 -8.81 -2.07
N LEU A 165 -15.72 -7.94 -3.04
CA LEU A 165 -14.64 -8.17 -4.01
C LEU A 165 -13.34 -8.48 -3.28
N GLN A 166 -12.95 -7.62 -2.32
CA GLN A 166 -11.75 -7.77 -1.52
C GLN A 166 -11.63 -9.15 -0.88
N LYS A 167 -12.69 -9.61 -0.20
CA LYS A 167 -12.70 -10.93 0.46
C LYS A 167 -12.53 -12.08 -0.51
N VAL A 168 -13.28 -12.08 -1.62
CA VAL A 168 -13.24 -13.17 -2.60
C VAL A 168 -11.87 -13.28 -3.22
N VAL A 169 -11.31 -12.14 -3.64
CA VAL A 169 -10.01 -12.11 -4.34
C VAL A 169 -8.86 -12.41 -3.37
N THR A 170 -8.90 -11.89 -2.14
CA THR A 170 -7.90 -12.23 -1.10
C THR A 170 -7.95 -13.73 -0.76
N ALA A 171 -9.14 -14.32 -0.67
CA ALA A 171 -9.28 -15.76 -0.42
C ALA A 171 -8.64 -16.59 -1.54
N LEU A 172 -8.81 -16.20 -2.81
CA LEU A 172 -8.16 -16.85 -3.95
C LEU A 172 -6.62 -16.83 -3.81
N ILE A 173 -6.04 -15.65 -3.50
CA ILE A 173 -4.60 -15.50 -3.31
C ILE A 173 -4.10 -16.44 -2.21
N VAL A 174 -4.79 -16.44 -1.06
CA VAL A 174 -4.40 -17.27 0.09
C VAL A 174 -4.44 -18.76 -0.25
N VAL A 175 -5.49 -19.22 -0.93
CA VAL A 175 -5.63 -20.63 -1.31
C VAL A 175 -4.53 -21.04 -2.28
N VAL A 176 -4.27 -20.24 -3.33
CA VAL A 176 -3.25 -20.56 -4.33
C VAL A 176 -1.84 -20.49 -3.74
N GLY A 177 -1.57 -19.49 -2.88
CA GLY A 177 -0.26 -19.40 -2.23
C GLY A 177 0.00 -20.50 -1.22
N ILE A 178 -1.00 -20.94 -0.44
CA ILE A 178 -0.86 -22.10 0.46
C ILE A 178 -0.63 -23.37 -0.38
N LEU A 179 -1.33 -23.53 -1.50
CA LEU A 179 -1.10 -24.64 -2.43
C LEU A 179 0.35 -24.62 -2.92
N PHE A 180 0.85 -23.47 -3.35
CA PHE A 180 2.24 -23.32 -3.79
C PHE A 180 3.26 -23.67 -2.69
N ILE A 181 3.10 -23.08 -1.50
CA ILE A 181 4.00 -23.35 -0.37
C ILE A 181 4.00 -24.85 -0.03
N THR A 182 2.83 -25.49 -0.06
CA THR A 182 2.71 -26.94 0.18
C THR A 182 3.43 -27.74 -0.89
N GLY A 183 3.23 -27.44 -2.18
CA GLY A 183 3.94 -28.08 -3.27
C GLY A 183 5.46 -27.90 -3.18
N ALA A 184 5.90 -26.70 -2.86
CA ALA A 184 7.31 -26.39 -2.68
C ALA A 184 7.97 -27.22 -1.54
N LEU A 185 7.24 -27.48 -0.46
CA LEU A 185 7.76 -28.31 0.64
C LEU A 185 7.92 -29.79 0.28
N PHE A 186 7.17 -30.30 -0.70
CA PHE A 186 7.28 -31.69 -1.16
C PHE A 186 8.31 -31.87 -2.28
N GLU A 187 8.42 -30.90 -3.19
CA GLU A 187 9.22 -31.04 -4.43
C GLU A 187 10.50 -30.19 -4.43
N GLY A 188 10.64 -29.28 -3.46
CA GLY A 188 11.82 -28.41 -3.36
C GLY A 188 13.04 -29.14 -2.77
N GLU A 189 14.23 -28.61 -3.04
CA GLU A 189 15.49 -29.15 -2.58
C GLU A 189 16.32 -28.09 -1.84
N ALA A 190 16.91 -28.46 -0.70
CA ALA A 190 17.75 -27.55 0.10
C ALA A 190 18.98 -27.04 -0.69
N ALA A 191 19.45 -27.82 -1.67
CA ALA A 191 20.55 -27.42 -2.54
C ALA A 191 20.22 -26.18 -3.40
N HIS A 192 18.96 -25.98 -3.78
CA HIS A 192 18.49 -24.82 -4.56
C HIS A 192 18.60 -23.51 -3.80
N LEU A 193 18.58 -23.54 -2.47
CA LEU A 193 18.75 -22.32 -1.65
C LEU A 193 20.15 -21.71 -1.75
N THR A 194 21.13 -22.45 -2.29
CA THR A 194 22.52 -21.99 -2.37
C THR A 194 22.78 -21.19 -3.66
N PRO A 195 23.38 -19.97 -3.56
CA PRO A 195 23.95 -19.36 -2.36
C PRO A 195 22.88 -18.81 -1.41
N LEU A 196 23.01 -19.10 -0.11
CA LEU A 196 22.05 -18.63 0.90
C LEU A 196 22.02 -17.10 1.01
N PHE A 197 23.18 -16.47 0.84
CA PHE A 197 23.38 -15.02 0.88
C PHE A 197 24.28 -14.59 -0.27
N THR A 198 23.91 -13.50 -0.94
CA THR A 198 24.67 -12.84 -2.01
C THR A 198 24.66 -11.32 -1.80
N GLY A 199 25.42 -10.63 -2.63
CA GLY A 199 25.43 -9.16 -2.70
C GLY A 199 26.78 -8.61 -3.18
N ASP A 200 26.76 -7.51 -3.87
CA ASP A 200 27.93 -6.75 -4.30
C ASP A 200 27.86 -5.35 -3.67
N PRO A 201 28.86 -4.92 -2.90
CA PRO A 201 30.18 -5.54 -2.63
C PRO A 201 30.20 -6.59 -1.50
N GLY A 202 29.08 -7.07 -1.01
CA GLY A 202 29.02 -8.11 0.02
C GLY A 202 27.59 -8.38 0.51
N VAL A 203 27.43 -9.41 1.35
CA VAL A 203 26.13 -9.88 1.86
C VAL A 203 25.25 -8.74 2.44
N ALA A 204 25.85 -7.83 3.19
CA ALA A 204 25.11 -6.71 3.79
C ALA A 204 24.49 -5.80 2.71
N ALA A 205 25.20 -5.55 1.60
CA ALA A 205 24.68 -4.75 0.49
C ALA A 205 23.50 -5.45 -0.19
N GLY A 206 23.58 -6.77 -0.41
CA GLY A 206 22.50 -7.56 -0.96
C GLY A 206 21.24 -7.51 -0.07
N VAL A 207 21.39 -7.74 1.24
CA VAL A 207 20.26 -7.66 2.19
C VAL A 207 19.67 -6.23 2.24
N LEU A 208 20.51 -5.20 2.25
CA LEU A 208 20.06 -3.80 2.26
C LEU A 208 19.32 -3.42 0.99
N SER A 209 19.75 -3.90 -0.19
CA SER A 209 19.06 -3.62 -1.46
C SER A 209 17.61 -4.14 -1.48
N VAL A 210 17.37 -5.27 -0.83
CA VAL A 210 16.01 -5.81 -0.65
C VAL A 210 15.27 -5.07 0.46
N LEU A 211 15.93 -4.78 1.59
CA LEU A 211 15.33 -4.13 2.76
C LEU A 211 14.72 -2.77 2.42
N VAL A 212 15.33 -2.01 1.51
CA VAL A 212 14.84 -0.69 1.07
C VAL A 212 13.45 -0.77 0.42
N MET A 213 13.14 -1.89 -0.26
CA MET A 213 11.84 -2.09 -0.92
C MET A 213 10.73 -2.52 0.05
N VAL A 214 11.09 -3.02 1.23
CA VAL A 214 10.13 -3.61 2.19
C VAL A 214 9.04 -2.65 2.64
N PRO A 215 9.27 -1.35 2.94
CA PRO A 215 8.20 -0.44 3.34
C PRO A 215 7.08 -0.30 2.31
N PHE A 216 7.43 -0.25 1.02
CA PHE A 216 6.44 -0.22 -0.05
C PHE A 216 5.65 -1.54 -0.15
N MET A 217 6.31 -2.68 0.06
CA MET A 217 5.64 -3.98 0.03
C MET A 217 4.65 -4.18 1.19
N PHE A 218 4.84 -3.50 2.31
CA PHE A 218 3.96 -3.60 3.49
C PHE A 218 2.98 -2.44 3.65
N VAL A 219 2.94 -1.46 2.73
CA VAL A 219 1.87 -0.45 2.76
C VAL A 219 0.53 -1.13 2.58
N GLY A 220 -0.47 -0.70 3.37
CA GLY A 220 -1.82 -1.26 3.30
C GLY A 220 -2.47 -1.55 4.66
N PHE A 221 -1.72 -1.80 5.73
CA PHE A 221 -2.30 -1.90 7.08
C PHE A 221 -2.92 -0.57 7.53
N ASP A 222 -2.39 0.52 7.05
CA ASP A 222 -2.78 1.91 7.25
C ASP A 222 -4.12 2.27 6.58
N VAL A 223 -4.64 1.44 5.69
CA VAL A 223 -6.00 1.56 5.15
C VAL A 223 -7.07 1.28 6.22
N ILE A 224 -6.77 0.45 7.25
CA ILE A 224 -7.71 0.20 8.36
C ILE A 224 -8.11 1.50 9.06
N PRO A 225 -7.19 2.33 9.59
CA PRO A 225 -7.54 3.59 10.20
C PRO A 225 -8.22 4.58 9.26
N GLN A 226 -7.92 4.56 7.97
CA GLN A 226 -8.62 5.41 7.01
C GLN A 226 -10.13 5.10 6.94
N ALA A 227 -10.50 3.81 6.99
CA ALA A 227 -11.87 3.34 6.93
C ALA A 227 -12.52 3.13 8.32
N ALA A 228 -11.94 3.66 9.41
CA ALA A 228 -12.33 3.35 10.77
C ALA A 228 -13.82 3.61 11.08
N GLU A 229 -14.42 4.67 10.52
CA GLU A 229 -15.85 4.97 10.68
C GLU A 229 -16.79 3.93 10.04
N GLU A 230 -16.29 3.15 9.07
CA GLU A 230 -17.05 2.10 8.38
C GLU A 230 -16.88 0.72 9.04
N ILE A 231 -16.00 0.61 10.05
CA ILE A 231 -15.72 -0.64 10.77
C ILE A 231 -16.75 -0.85 11.87
N ASN A 232 -17.38 -2.03 11.86
CA ASN A 232 -18.36 -2.46 12.86
C ASN A 232 -17.70 -3.44 13.84
N LEU A 233 -16.71 -2.97 14.60
CA LEU A 233 -15.98 -3.74 15.59
C LEU A 233 -15.67 -2.89 16.83
N PRO A 234 -15.48 -3.51 18.01
CA PRO A 234 -14.94 -2.82 19.17
C PRO A 234 -13.57 -2.18 18.85
N PRO A 235 -13.27 -0.96 19.32
CA PRO A 235 -12.02 -0.26 19.03
C PRO A 235 -10.75 -1.08 19.33
N ARG A 236 -10.75 -1.85 20.42
CA ARG A 236 -9.64 -2.76 20.76
C ARG A 236 -9.33 -3.78 19.67
N ASP A 237 -10.36 -4.29 19.00
CA ASP A 237 -10.20 -5.30 17.94
C ASP A 237 -9.64 -4.70 16.65
N ILE A 238 -9.86 -3.41 16.40
CA ILE A 238 -9.25 -2.68 15.26
C ILE A 238 -7.72 -2.74 15.38
N GLY A 239 -7.17 -2.37 16.54
CA GLY A 239 -5.72 -2.43 16.75
C GLY A 239 -5.15 -3.85 16.65
N ARG A 240 -5.87 -4.86 17.18
CA ARG A 240 -5.45 -6.28 17.09
C ARG A 240 -5.41 -6.79 15.66
N ILE A 241 -6.44 -6.50 14.86
CA ILE A 241 -6.53 -6.93 13.46
C ILE A 241 -5.43 -6.26 12.65
N LEU A 242 -5.16 -4.97 12.90
CA LEU A 242 -4.09 -4.25 12.24
C LEU A 242 -2.75 -4.97 12.42
N ILE A 243 -2.34 -5.23 13.66
CA ILE A 243 -1.08 -5.95 13.92
C ILE A 243 -1.09 -7.37 13.36
N PHE A 244 -2.20 -8.08 13.51
CA PHE A 244 -2.33 -9.43 12.97
C PHE A 244 -2.17 -9.45 11.44
N SER A 245 -2.73 -8.46 10.73
CA SER A 245 -2.58 -8.37 9.28
C SER A 245 -1.14 -8.12 8.84
N VAL A 246 -0.39 -7.29 9.59
CA VAL A 246 1.04 -7.06 9.31
C VAL A 246 1.87 -8.33 9.54
N VAL A 247 1.67 -9.02 10.67
CA VAL A 247 2.36 -10.29 10.96
C VAL A 247 2.07 -11.34 9.89
N LEU A 248 0.81 -11.40 9.46
CA LEU A 248 0.41 -12.33 8.39
C LEU A 248 1.10 -11.99 7.06
N ALA A 249 1.22 -10.71 6.70
CA ALA A 249 1.92 -10.28 5.49
C ALA A 249 3.43 -10.57 5.57
N VAL A 250 4.08 -10.32 6.71
CA VAL A 250 5.50 -10.68 6.92
C VAL A 250 5.71 -12.18 6.72
N THR A 251 4.84 -12.99 7.33
CA THR A 251 4.88 -14.46 7.19
C THR A 251 4.68 -14.89 5.74
N TRP A 252 3.72 -14.25 5.04
CA TRP A 252 3.44 -14.52 3.63
C TRP A 252 4.65 -14.27 2.75
N TYR A 253 5.23 -13.08 2.81
CA TYR A 253 6.41 -12.73 1.99
C TYR A 253 7.59 -13.66 2.27
N ALA A 254 7.91 -13.89 3.55
CA ALA A 254 8.99 -14.80 3.94
C ALA A 254 8.76 -16.23 3.41
N ALA A 255 7.52 -16.75 3.52
CA ALA A 255 7.18 -18.09 3.05
C ALA A 255 7.24 -18.21 1.51
N ILE A 256 6.73 -17.21 0.78
CA ILE A 256 6.77 -17.21 -0.70
C ILE A 256 8.22 -17.12 -1.22
N ILE A 257 9.03 -16.21 -0.66
CA ILE A 257 10.44 -16.07 -1.05
C ILE A 257 11.19 -17.39 -0.78
N PHE A 258 10.99 -17.96 0.41
CA PHE A 258 11.60 -19.25 0.77
C PHE A 258 11.15 -20.36 -0.18
N ALA A 259 9.84 -20.51 -0.42
CA ALA A 259 9.28 -21.53 -1.29
C ALA A 259 9.81 -21.42 -2.73
N THR A 260 9.91 -20.19 -3.25
CA THR A 260 10.45 -19.94 -4.60
C THR A 260 11.93 -20.36 -4.69
N GLY A 261 12.77 -19.93 -3.74
CA GLY A 261 14.18 -20.32 -3.72
C GLY A 261 14.42 -21.80 -3.36
N TYR A 262 13.46 -22.45 -2.70
CA TYR A 262 13.52 -23.88 -2.40
C TYR A 262 13.22 -24.76 -3.60
N VAL A 263 12.38 -24.24 -4.55
CA VAL A 263 12.05 -24.93 -5.81
C VAL A 263 13.01 -24.57 -6.94
N LEU A 264 13.36 -23.29 -7.09
CA LEU A 264 14.22 -22.81 -8.18
C LEU A 264 15.62 -22.50 -7.66
N ALA A 265 16.63 -23.15 -8.20
CA ALA A 265 18.01 -22.72 -7.99
C ALA A 265 18.24 -21.33 -8.58
N PRO A 266 19.10 -20.46 -7.99
CA PRO A 266 19.34 -19.10 -8.48
C PRO A 266 19.74 -19.03 -9.97
N GLY A 267 20.45 -20.03 -10.49
CA GLY A 267 20.79 -20.12 -11.92
C GLY A 267 19.62 -20.45 -12.85
N ALA A 268 18.47 -20.86 -12.30
CA ALA A 268 17.23 -21.11 -13.04
C ALA A 268 16.25 -19.92 -12.95
N ILE A 269 16.56 -18.90 -12.15
CA ILE A 269 15.74 -17.68 -12.05
C ILE A 269 16.11 -16.75 -13.20
N ASP A 270 15.15 -16.52 -14.10
CA ASP A 270 15.28 -15.53 -15.16
C ASP A 270 14.75 -14.17 -14.66
N PRO A 271 15.58 -13.10 -14.68
CA PRO A 271 15.16 -11.76 -14.28
C PRO A 271 13.97 -11.20 -15.09
N GLU A 272 13.78 -11.67 -16.31
CA GLU A 272 12.70 -11.23 -17.21
C GLU A 272 11.40 -12.03 -17.02
N SER A 273 11.45 -13.18 -16.34
CA SER A 273 10.31 -14.04 -16.07
C SER A 273 9.62 -13.75 -14.73
N LEU A 274 8.48 -14.42 -14.51
CA LEU A 274 7.73 -14.38 -13.26
C LEU A 274 8.14 -15.58 -12.38
N SER A 275 9.18 -15.43 -11.58
CA SER A 275 9.81 -16.53 -10.84
C SER A 275 8.86 -17.31 -9.92
N VAL A 276 7.82 -16.69 -9.35
CA VAL A 276 6.85 -17.40 -8.48
C VAL A 276 5.93 -18.32 -9.30
N PRO A 277 5.35 -17.89 -10.43
CA PRO A 277 4.68 -18.78 -11.38
C PRO A 277 5.56 -19.92 -11.90
N ASP A 278 6.81 -19.63 -12.26
CA ASP A 278 7.76 -20.64 -12.75
C ASP A 278 8.09 -21.68 -11.66
N ALA A 279 8.26 -21.23 -10.42
CA ALA A 279 8.43 -22.14 -9.27
C ALA A 279 7.20 -23.01 -9.04
N MET A 280 5.98 -22.46 -9.16
CA MET A 280 4.76 -23.26 -9.03
C MET A 280 4.60 -24.25 -10.21
N GLU A 281 4.94 -23.84 -11.43
CA GLU A 281 4.96 -24.75 -12.59
C GLU A 281 5.91 -25.92 -12.36
N THR A 282 7.12 -25.62 -11.87
CA THR A 282 8.14 -26.62 -11.56
C THR A 282 7.68 -27.57 -10.44
N ALA A 283 7.17 -27.02 -9.31
CA ALA A 283 6.74 -27.82 -8.17
C ALA A 283 5.58 -28.77 -8.48
N PHE A 284 4.73 -28.44 -9.44
CA PHE A 284 3.59 -29.27 -9.83
C PHE A 284 3.77 -29.96 -11.19
N SER A 285 4.95 -29.77 -11.83
CA SER A 285 5.21 -30.24 -13.19
C SER A 285 4.07 -29.94 -14.17
N SER A 286 3.49 -28.76 -14.06
CA SER A 286 2.27 -28.38 -14.77
C SER A 286 2.23 -26.88 -15.12
N VAL A 287 2.18 -26.58 -16.42
CA VAL A 287 1.98 -25.22 -16.95
C VAL A 287 0.69 -24.57 -16.41
N TRP A 288 -0.33 -25.38 -16.14
CA TRP A 288 -1.58 -24.88 -15.56
C TRP A 288 -1.42 -24.39 -14.12
N ALA A 289 -0.48 -24.96 -13.36
CA ALA A 289 -0.15 -24.50 -12.03
C ALA A 289 0.50 -23.10 -12.08
N GLY A 290 1.46 -22.88 -13.00
CA GLY A 290 2.02 -21.55 -13.25
C GLY A 290 0.96 -20.52 -13.65
N LYS A 291 0.06 -20.88 -14.58
CA LYS A 291 -1.06 -20.01 -14.98
C LYS A 291 -2.01 -19.68 -13.83
N LEU A 292 -2.29 -20.64 -12.94
CA LEU A 292 -3.09 -20.41 -11.74
C LEU A 292 -2.40 -19.41 -10.80
N MET A 293 -1.06 -19.46 -10.69
CA MET A 293 -0.30 -18.49 -9.92
C MET A 293 -0.34 -17.09 -10.53
N VAL A 294 -0.25 -16.97 -11.86
CA VAL A 294 -0.44 -15.67 -12.55
C VAL A 294 -1.83 -15.11 -12.27
N LEU A 295 -2.87 -15.94 -12.27
CA LEU A 295 -4.24 -15.53 -11.92
C LEU A 295 -4.33 -15.06 -10.46
N ALA A 296 -3.64 -15.72 -9.53
CA ALA A 296 -3.55 -15.25 -8.14
C ALA A 296 -2.79 -13.91 -8.03
N GLY A 297 -1.77 -13.69 -8.85
CA GLY A 297 -1.10 -12.39 -8.95
C GLY A 297 -2.01 -11.28 -9.47
N MET A 298 -2.81 -11.55 -10.51
CA MET A 298 -3.85 -10.61 -10.98
C MET A 298 -4.85 -10.28 -9.86
N ALA A 299 -5.21 -11.29 -9.06
CA ALA A 299 -6.02 -11.08 -7.87
C ALA A 299 -5.35 -10.13 -6.89
N GLY A 300 -4.02 -10.19 -6.73
CA GLY A 300 -3.22 -9.26 -5.94
C GLY A 300 -3.33 -7.81 -6.43
N ILE A 301 -3.24 -7.59 -7.75
CA ILE A 301 -3.49 -6.27 -8.36
C ILE A 301 -4.86 -5.73 -7.93
N ILE A 302 -5.91 -6.54 -8.05
CA ILE A 302 -7.28 -6.12 -7.72
C ILE A 302 -7.43 -5.79 -6.23
N THR A 303 -6.80 -6.55 -5.32
CA THR A 303 -6.92 -6.33 -3.88
C THR A 303 -6.22 -5.05 -3.42
N SER A 304 -4.99 -4.81 -3.84
CA SER A 304 -4.28 -3.58 -3.52
C SER A 304 -4.96 -2.37 -4.15
N TRP A 305 -5.31 -2.46 -5.42
CA TRP A 305 -6.03 -1.40 -6.12
C TRP A 305 -7.30 -0.97 -5.38
N ASN A 306 -8.15 -1.94 -5.05
CA ASN A 306 -9.40 -1.70 -4.32
C ASN A 306 -9.18 -1.08 -2.93
N ALA A 307 -8.22 -1.62 -2.16
CA ALA A 307 -7.92 -1.15 -0.83
C ALA A 307 -7.44 0.30 -0.81
N PHE A 308 -6.58 0.68 -1.76
CA PHE A 308 -6.05 2.05 -1.82
C PHE A 308 -7.05 3.06 -2.41
N TYR A 309 -8.04 2.64 -3.20
CA TYR A 309 -9.21 3.47 -3.48
C TYR A 309 -10.00 3.77 -2.20
N ILE A 310 -10.21 2.75 -1.36
CA ILE A 310 -10.90 2.92 -0.07
C ILE A 310 -10.10 3.88 0.81
N GLY A 311 -8.82 3.60 1.08
CA GLY A 311 -7.97 4.43 1.94
C GLY A 311 -7.82 5.85 1.43
N GLY A 312 -7.41 6.03 0.19
CA GLY A 312 -7.16 7.35 -0.40
C GLY A 312 -8.39 8.25 -0.45
N SER A 313 -9.54 7.69 -0.80
CA SER A 313 -10.78 8.50 -0.84
C SER A 313 -11.24 8.96 0.54
N ARG A 314 -11.01 8.16 1.61
CA ARG A 314 -11.34 8.55 2.99
C ARG A 314 -10.33 9.57 3.54
N ALA A 315 -9.05 9.44 3.19
CA ALA A 315 -8.03 10.42 3.53
C ALA A 315 -8.32 11.80 2.92
N ILE A 316 -8.65 11.85 1.62
CA ILE A 316 -9.06 13.08 0.93
C ILE A 316 -10.35 13.66 1.54
N TYR A 317 -11.34 12.81 1.81
CA TYR A 317 -12.59 13.20 2.48
C TYR A 317 -12.33 13.83 3.86
N ALA A 318 -11.46 13.22 4.67
CA ALA A 318 -11.13 13.71 6.00
C ALA A 318 -10.44 15.09 5.96
N LEU A 319 -9.47 15.28 5.04
CA LEU A 319 -8.85 16.59 4.83
C LEU A 319 -9.86 17.66 4.39
N ALA A 320 -10.80 17.31 3.52
CA ALA A 320 -11.82 18.23 3.05
C ALA A 320 -12.85 18.55 4.16
N LYS A 321 -13.21 17.57 4.99
CA LYS A 321 -14.07 17.76 6.16
C LYS A 321 -13.43 18.67 7.21
N ALA A 322 -12.10 18.67 7.29
CA ALA A 322 -11.32 19.56 8.15
C ALA A 322 -11.00 20.93 7.50
N ASP A 323 -11.66 21.29 6.39
CA ASP A 323 -11.42 22.54 5.64
C ASP A 323 -9.96 22.74 5.16
N MET A 324 -9.23 21.63 4.99
CA MET A 324 -7.86 21.63 4.44
C MET A 324 -7.80 21.44 2.93
N LEU A 325 -8.88 20.95 2.34
CA LEU A 325 -9.10 20.79 0.89
C LEU A 325 -10.47 21.39 0.50
N PRO A 326 -10.77 21.56 -0.80
CA PRO A 326 -12.08 22.00 -1.26
C PRO A 326 -13.21 21.11 -0.70
N ARG A 327 -14.24 21.72 -0.12
CA ARG A 327 -15.37 21.03 0.52
C ARG A 327 -16.13 20.08 -0.38
N VAL A 328 -16.00 20.21 -1.69
CA VAL A 328 -16.60 19.28 -2.67
C VAL A 328 -16.14 17.82 -2.44
N PHE A 329 -14.94 17.63 -1.89
CA PHE A 329 -14.43 16.30 -1.55
C PHE A 329 -14.95 15.77 -0.20
N ALA A 330 -15.61 16.61 0.61
CA ALA A 330 -16.30 16.22 1.85
C ALA A 330 -17.74 15.76 1.61
N GLU A 331 -18.23 15.81 0.37
CA GLU A 331 -19.58 15.40 0.02
C GLU A 331 -19.66 13.88 -0.15
N LEU A 332 -20.66 13.27 0.52
CA LEU A 332 -20.98 11.86 0.35
C LEU A 332 -22.11 11.70 -0.66
N HIS A 333 -22.00 10.65 -1.49
CA HIS A 333 -23.04 10.32 -2.45
C HIS A 333 -24.35 9.95 -1.72
N PRO A 334 -25.51 10.58 -2.05
CA PRO A 334 -26.74 10.43 -1.27
C PRO A 334 -27.30 9.00 -1.24
N ARG A 335 -27.02 8.18 -2.25
CA ARG A 335 -27.47 6.77 -2.33
C ARG A 335 -26.44 5.77 -1.81
N TYR A 336 -25.16 6.01 -2.06
CA TYR A 336 -24.10 5.03 -1.80
C TYR A 336 -23.31 5.32 -0.53
N ASN A 337 -23.44 6.52 0.05
CA ASN A 337 -22.69 6.99 1.22
C ASN A 337 -21.16 6.88 1.05
N THR A 338 -20.68 7.04 -0.18
CA THR A 338 -19.26 7.03 -0.53
C THR A 338 -18.77 8.46 -0.81
N PRO A 339 -17.50 8.79 -0.57
CA PRO A 339 -16.91 10.07 -0.94
C PRO A 339 -16.67 10.12 -2.46
N ALA A 340 -17.77 10.25 -3.23
CA ALA A 340 -17.79 10.06 -4.67
C ALA A 340 -16.80 10.95 -5.42
N ASN A 341 -16.71 12.24 -5.04
CA ASN A 341 -15.82 13.18 -5.71
C ASN A 341 -14.33 12.84 -5.47
N ALA A 342 -13.97 12.35 -4.28
CA ALA A 342 -12.64 11.86 -4.00
C ALA A 342 -12.31 10.59 -4.80
N ILE A 343 -13.27 9.66 -4.93
CA ILE A 343 -13.12 8.44 -5.75
C ILE A 343 -12.93 8.79 -7.23
N ILE A 344 -13.70 9.75 -7.76
CA ILE A 344 -13.57 10.23 -9.15
C ILE A 344 -12.20 10.88 -9.35
N LEU A 345 -11.72 11.71 -8.42
CA LEU A 345 -10.40 12.32 -8.50
C LEU A 345 -9.31 11.24 -8.63
N ILE A 346 -9.36 10.22 -7.76
CA ILE A 346 -8.43 9.08 -7.83
C ILE A 346 -8.53 8.40 -9.20
N GLY A 347 -9.75 8.09 -9.66
CA GLY A 347 -9.98 7.41 -10.93
C GLY A 347 -9.46 8.17 -12.14
N VAL A 348 -9.65 9.48 -12.18
CA VAL A 348 -9.15 10.33 -13.26
C VAL A 348 -7.62 10.36 -13.27
N VAL A 349 -7.00 10.63 -12.13
CA VAL A 349 -5.52 10.71 -12.04
C VAL A 349 -4.88 9.37 -12.41
N THR A 350 -5.41 8.27 -11.89
CA THR A 350 -4.83 6.94 -12.12
C THR A 350 -5.07 6.43 -13.54
N SER A 351 -6.14 6.87 -14.22
CA SER A 351 -6.37 6.56 -15.64
C SER A 351 -5.34 7.22 -16.57
N ILE A 352 -4.57 8.21 -16.10
CA ILE A 352 -3.48 8.83 -16.85
C ILE A 352 -2.21 7.97 -16.79
N ALA A 353 -2.00 7.21 -15.73
CA ALA A 353 -0.77 6.47 -15.52
C ALA A 353 -0.39 5.49 -16.67
N PRO A 354 -1.32 4.73 -17.28
CA PRO A 354 -1.00 3.87 -18.42
C PRO A 354 -0.41 4.62 -19.62
N LEU A 355 -0.73 5.91 -19.78
CA LEU A 355 -0.17 6.75 -20.86
C LEU A 355 1.34 7.02 -20.70
N LEU A 356 1.87 6.82 -19.50
CA LEU A 356 3.29 6.99 -19.20
C LEU A 356 4.12 5.71 -19.45
N GLY A 357 3.47 4.61 -19.84
CA GLY A 357 4.12 3.35 -20.14
C GLY A 357 4.65 2.60 -18.92
N ARG A 358 5.25 1.44 -19.15
CA ARG A 358 5.75 0.53 -18.09
C ARG A 358 6.84 1.17 -17.22
N SER A 359 7.67 2.05 -17.78
CA SER A 359 8.73 2.75 -17.04
C SER A 359 8.19 3.59 -15.86
N ALA A 360 6.94 4.06 -15.95
CA ALA A 360 6.31 4.81 -14.87
C ALA A 360 6.10 3.99 -13.59
N MET A 361 6.08 2.65 -13.67
CA MET A 361 5.92 1.79 -12.49
C MET A 361 6.99 2.06 -11.43
N VAL A 362 8.26 2.15 -11.84
CA VAL A 362 9.39 2.43 -10.91
C VAL A 362 9.26 3.83 -10.32
N TRP A 363 8.99 4.84 -11.15
CA TRP A 363 8.86 6.23 -10.68
C TRP A 363 7.71 6.40 -9.67
N LEU A 364 6.60 5.67 -9.88
CA LEU A 364 5.45 5.71 -8.98
C LEU A 364 5.78 5.02 -7.65
N VAL A 365 6.46 3.88 -7.68
CA VAL A 365 6.88 3.15 -6.47
C VAL A 365 7.78 4.03 -5.61
N ASP A 366 8.80 4.63 -6.19
CA ASP A 366 9.82 5.38 -5.45
C ASP A 366 9.27 6.71 -4.93
N ALA A 367 8.58 7.50 -5.77
CA ALA A 367 7.95 8.74 -5.33
C ALA A 367 6.86 8.50 -4.26
N GLY A 368 6.04 7.43 -4.43
CA GLY A 368 5.02 7.03 -3.45
C GLY A 368 5.64 6.52 -2.16
N GLY A 369 6.72 5.76 -2.25
CA GLY A 369 7.46 5.24 -1.11
C GLY A 369 7.92 6.34 -0.15
N LEU A 370 8.46 7.45 -0.67
CA LEU A 370 8.79 8.60 0.16
C LEU A 370 7.56 9.18 0.88
N GLY A 371 6.41 9.27 0.19
CA GLY A 371 5.16 9.72 0.79
C GLY A 371 4.70 8.83 1.95
N ILE A 372 4.78 7.51 1.77
CA ILE A 372 4.42 6.52 2.77
C ILE A 372 5.30 6.63 4.02
N VAL A 373 6.63 6.62 3.86
CA VAL A 373 7.54 6.65 5.02
C VAL A 373 7.49 7.99 5.75
N LEU A 374 7.18 9.10 5.06
CA LEU A 374 6.89 10.38 5.71
C LEU A 374 5.65 10.29 6.60
N ALA A 375 4.56 9.70 6.12
CA ALA A 375 3.37 9.52 6.95
C ALA A 375 3.66 8.64 8.17
N TYR A 376 4.42 7.55 8.01
CA TYR A 376 4.85 6.70 9.12
C TYR A 376 5.63 7.48 10.18
N LEU A 377 6.54 8.37 9.75
CA LEU A 377 7.30 9.24 10.65
C LEU A 377 6.37 10.20 11.42
N PHE A 378 5.41 10.84 10.76
CA PHE A 378 4.47 11.76 11.40
C PHE A 378 3.55 11.02 12.39
N VAL A 379 3.05 9.84 12.05
CA VAL A 379 2.19 9.05 12.95
C VAL A 379 2.98 8.54 14.15
N ALA A 380 4.18 8.01 13.95
CA ALA A 380 5.06 7.59 15.05
C ALA A 380 5.41 8.77 15.97
N ALA A 381 5.71 9.95 15.42
CA ALA A 381 5.95 11.17 16.19
C ALA A 381 4.69 11.61 16.96
N SER A 382 3.51 11.57 16.33
CA SER A 382 2.23 11.87 16.96
C SER A 382 1.95 10.94 18.14
N PHE A 383 2.20 9.64 17.95
CA PHE A 383 2.08 8.64 19.02
C PHE A 383 2.96 8.97 20.23
N VAL A 384 4.23 9.32 20.00
CA VAL A 384 5.15 9.71 21.09
C VAL A 384 4.63 10.96 21.80
N VAL A 385 4.29 12.01 21.04
CA VAL A 385 3.79 13.28 21.59
C VAL A 385 2.54 13.08 22.44
N LEU A 386 1.56 12.31 21.93
CA LEU A 386 0.30 12.05 22.65
C LEU A 386 0.51 11.19 23.91
N ARG A 387 1.53 10.33 23.95
CA ARG A 387 1.90 9.57 25.16
C ARG A 387 2.46 10.46 26.28
N TYR A 388 3.03 11.63 25.94
CA TYR A 388 3.53 12.59 26.89
C TYR A 388 2.51 13.69 27.24
N ARG A 389 1.77 14.20 26.25
CA ARG A 389 0.82 15.30 26.44
C ARG A 389 -0.52 14.84 27.00
N GLU A 390 -0.96 13.65 26.63
CA GLU A 390 -2.25 13.11 27.03
C GLU A 390 -2.09 11.70 27.65
N PRO A 391 -1.43 11.58 28.83
CA PRO A 391 -1.22 10.29 29.48
C PRO A 391 -2.54 9.59 29.86
N GLU A 392 -3.59 10.37 30.17
CA GLU A 392 -4.93 9.89 30.59
C GLU A 392 -5.87 9.57 29.40
N MET A 393 -5.39 9.70 28.15
CA MET A 393 -6.20 9.31 26.99
C MET A 393 -6.63 7.85 27.10
N ASP A 394 -7.91 7.56 26.86
CA ASP A 394 -8.40 6.18 26.78
C ASP A 394 -7.77 5.46 25.59
N ARG A 395 -7.13 4.33 25.86
CA ARG A 395 -6.43 3.49 24.89
C ARG A 395 -6.95 2.06 24.98
N PRO A 396 -8.02 1.70 24.25
CA PRO A 396 -8.59 0.36 24.30
C PRO A 396 -7.59 -0.75 23.89
N PHE A 397 -6.61 -0.39 23.05
CA PHE A 397 -5.44 -1.21 22.73
C PHE A 397 -4.19 -0.47 23.18
N VAL A 398 -3.43 -1.06 24.11
CA VAL A 398 -2.22 -0.45 24.70
C VAL A 398 -0.99 -1.19 24.23
N VAL A 399 -0.03 -0.46 23.66
CA VAL A 399 1.28 -1.00 23.26
C VAL A 399 2.18 -1.16 24.50
N PRO A 400 2.70 -2.37 24.77
CA PRO A 400 3.67 -2.58 25.85
C PRO A 400 4.92 -1.72 25.61
N ALA A 401 5.44 -1.11 26.70
CA ALA A 401 6.58 -0.18 26.62
C ALA A 401 6.42 0.92 25.55
N GLY A 402 5.19 1.43 25.34
CA GLY A 402 4.82 2.25 24.19
C GLY A 402 5.71 3.47 23.96
N LYS A 403 6.27 4.12 25.02
CA LYS A 403 7.22 5.22 24.83
C LYS A 403 8.49 4.77 24.11
N VAL A 404 9.02 3.61 24.46
CA VAL A 404 10.23 3.04 23.83
C VAL A 404 9.91 2.60 22.41
N VAL A 405 8.82 1.86 22.20
CA VAL A 405 8.35 1.43 20.87
C VAL A 405 8.15 2.64 19.97
N GLY A 406 7.50 3.70 20.47
CA GLY A 406 7.27 4.92 19.68
C GLY A 406 8.56 5.63 19.27
N VAL A 407 9.53 5.77 20.19
CA VAL A 407 10.84 6.35 19.85
C VAL A 407 11.58 5.51 18.82
N ILE A 408 11.58 4.19 18.95
CA ILE A 408 12.19 3.30 17.95
C ILE A 408 11.47 3.43 16.62
N ALA A 409 10.13 3.48 16.59
CA ALA A 409 9.36 3.67 15.35
C ALA A 409 9.69 5.01 14.67
N VAL A 410 9.88 6.10 15.42
CA VAL A 410 10.34 7.39 14.88
C VAL A 410 11.72 7.27 14.26
N ILE A 411 12.67 6.64 14.96
CA ILE A 411 14.05 6.46 14.43
C ILE A 411 14.05 5.62 13.16
N LEU A 412 13.30 4.52 13.15
CA LEU A 412 13.20 3.65 11.97
C LEU A 412 12.53 4.36 10.79
N SER A 413 11.43 5.07 11.03
CA SER A 413 10.75 5.83 9.97
C SER A 413 11.64 6.96 9.43
N LEU A 414 12.39 7.64 10.30
CA LEU A 414 13.36 8.65 9.87
C LEU A 414 14.50 8.03 9.05
N ALA A 415 15.03 6.89 9.48
CA ALA A 415 16.05 6.17 8.71
C ALA A 415 15.54 5.78 7.31
N LEU A 416 14.27 5.32 7.20
CA LEU A 416 13.65 5.03 5.92
C LEU A 416 13.50 6.29 5.05
N VAL A 417 13.10 7.44 5.61
CA VAL A 417 13.05 8.72 4.88
C VAL A 417 14.43 9.10 4.34
N LEU A 418 15.48 8.94 5.14
CA LEU A 418 16.86 9.27 4.73
C LEU A 418 17.35 8.44 3.54
N LEU A 419 16.81 7.22 3.33
CA LEU A 419 17.17 6.37 2.19
C LEU A 419 16.70 6.94 0.84
N TYR A 420 15.71 7.81 0.81
CA TYR A 420 15.22 8.45 -0.42
C TYR A 420 15.96 9.76 -0.76
N LEU A 421 16.78 10.29 0.17
CA LEU A 421 17.47 11.56 -0.02
C LEU A 421 18.72 11.42 -0.90
N PRO A 422 19.16 12.51 -1.58
CA PRO A 422 20.36 12.49 -2.39
C PRO A 422 21.59 12.02 -1.61
N GLY A 423 22.37 11.13 -2.21
CA GLY A 423 23.56 10.52 -1.61
C GLY A 423 23.31 9.19 -0.90
N SER A 424 22.07 8.73 -0.84
CA SER A 424 21.72 7.39 -0.34
C SER A 424 21.69 6.35 -1.46
N PRO A 425 21.75 5.04 -1.15
CA PRO A 425 21.68 3.98 -2.16
C PRO A 425 20.36 3.96 -2.95
N SER A 426 19.27 4.49 -2.38
CA SER A 426 17.94 4.52 -2.99
C SER A 426 17.43 5.95 -3.20
N ALA A 427 18.38 6.88 -3.44
CA ALA A 427 18.03 8.28 -3.70
C ALA A 427 17.09 8.40 -4.91
N LEU A 428 16.05 9.19 -4.75
CA LEU A 428 15.14 9.50 -5.84
C LEU A 428 15.87 10.15 -7.02
N ILE A 429 15.52 9.73 -8.23
CA ILE A 429 15.98 10.37 -9.46
C ILE A 429 15.15 11.63 -9.77
N PRO A 430 15.61 12.51 -10.67
CA PRO A 430 14.96 13.81 -10.93
C PRO A 430 13.46 13.71 -11.27
N VAL A 431 13.02 12.70 -12.03
CA VAL A 431 11.61 12.54 -12.39
C VAL A 431 10.75 12.16 -11.18
N GLU A 432 11.27 11.38 -10.25
CA GLU A 432 10.59 10.98 -9.02
C GLU A 432 10.46 12.17 -8.05
N TRP A 433 11.53 12.98 -7.93
CA TRP A 433 11.47 14.26 -7.23
C TRP A 433 10.45 15.21 -7.86
N LEU A 434 10.33 15.22 -9.19
CA LEU A 434 9.34 16.05 -9.88
C LEU A 434 7.92 15.59 -9.54
N ILE A 435 7.65 14.28 -9.56
CA ILE A 435 6.34 13.71 -9.18
C ILE A 435 5.99 14.10 -7.74
N PHE A 436 6.91 13.84 -6.80
CA PHE A 436 6.73 14.18 -5.39
C PHE A 436 6.55 15.68 -5.19
N GLY A 437 7.39 16.50 -5.81
CA GLY A 437 7.34 17.96 -5.70
C GLY A 437 6.06 18.58 -6.28
N LEU A 438 5.64 18.14 -7.47
CA LEU A 438 4.40 18.61 -8.08
C LEU A 438 3.17 18.21 -7.23
N TRP A 439 3.17 16.99 -6.66
CA TRP A 439 2.12 16.55 -5.76
C TRP A 439 2.04 17.42 -4.50
N MET A 440 3.16 17.61 -3.82
CA MET A 440 3.22 18.42 -2.59
C MET A 440 2.88 19.88 -2.86
N ALA A 441 3.35 20.46 -3.97
CA ALA A 441 3.04 21.82 -4.37
C ALA A 441 1.54 21.99 -4.71
N GLY A 442 0.96 21.07 -5.47
CA GLY A 442 -0.46 21.06 -5.79
C GLY A 442 -1.35 20.99 -4.55
N GLY A 443 -1.01 20.11 -3.60
CA GLY A 443 -1.67 20.05 -2.30
C GLY A 443 -1.51 21.33 -1.50
N GLY A 444 -0.30 21.89 -1.47
CA GLY A 444 -0.02 23.15 -0.79
C GLY A 444 -0.86 24.32 -1.33
N ILE A 445 -1.02 24.40 -2.65
CA ILE A 445 -1.88 25.39 -3.30
C ILE A 445 -3.34 25.20 -2.86
N MET A 446 -3.86 23.97 -2.90
CA MET A 446 -5.22 23.67 -2.46
C MET A 446 -5.44 23.97 -0.97
N TYR A 447 -4.47 23.65 -0.13
CA TYR A 447 -4.48 23.93 1.31
C TYR A 447 -4.53 25.45 1.58
N VAL A 448 -3.65 26.25 0.94
CA VAL A 448 -3.64 27.70 1.10
C VAL A 448 -4.94 28.30 0.59
N TRP A 449 -5.44 27.86 -0.56
CA TRP A 449 -6.72 28.31 -1.11
C TRP A 449 -7.88 27.99 -0.15
N ALA A 450 -7.95 26.78 0.37
CA ALA A 450 -8.99 26.37 1.32
C ALA A 450 -8.94 27.20 2.61
N ARG A 451 -7.74 27.46 3.13
CA ARG A 451 -7.51 28.27 4.31
C ARG A 451 -7.95 29.72 4.10
N LEU A 452 -7.66 30.32 2.96
CA LEU A 452 -8.09 31.68 2.60
C LEU A 452 -9.61 31.76 2.40
N ARG A 453 -10.22 30.69 1.86
CA ARG A 453 -11.65 30.66 1.53
C ARG A 453 -12.54 30.37 2.73
N TYR A 454 -12.12 29.49 3.63
CA TYR A 454 -12.96 28.99 4.71
C TYR A 454 -12.60 29.58 6.08
N GLY A 455 -11.45 30.22 6.23
CA GLY A 455 -10.90 30.70 7.51
C GLY A 455 -10.37 29.53 8.35
N VAL A 456 -9.61 29.84 9.38
CA VAL A 456 -9.12 28.82 10.33
C VAL A 456 -9.54 29.25 11.73
N ASP A 457 -10.70 28.80 12.17
CA ASP A 457 -11.01 28.75 13.60
C ASP A 457 -10.61 27.36 14.12
N ALA A 458 -9.36 27.28 14.59
CA ALA A 458 -8.78 26.04 15.12
C ALA A 458 -9.58 25.45 16.31
N ALA A 459 -10.37 26.28 17.03
CA ALA A 459 -11.20 25.85 18.13
C ALA A 459 -12.51 25.17 17.71
N GLN A 460 -13.05 25.46 16.53
CA GLN A 460 -14.30 24.87 16.04
C GLN A 460 -14.12 23.48 15.40
N HIS A 461 -12.87 23.09 15.07
CA HIS A 461 -12.63 21.82 14.41
C HIS A 461 -12.57 20.62 15.35
N MET A 462 -12.21 20.80 16.62
CA MET A 462 -12.23 19.70 17.60
C MET A 462 -13.64 19.23 17.98
N ASP A 463 -14.66 20.08 17.81
CA ASP A 463 -16.06 19.73 18.08
C ASP A 463 -16.77 19.10 16.85
N ARG A 464 -16.15 19.12 15.66
CA ARG A 464 -16.71 18.57 14.42
C ARG A 464 -16.10 17.24 14.00
N THR A 465 -15.01 16.83 14.57
CA THR A 465 -14.34 15.53 14.39
C THR A 465 -14.51 14.69 15.64
#